data_a2e8e02220e0ffdaa76e3a396b4bc06b
#
_entry.id   a2e8e02220e0ffdaa76e3a396b4bc06b
#
_cell.length_a   1.000
_cell.length_b   1.000
_cell.length_c   1.000
_cell.angle_alpha   90.00
_cell.angle_beta   90.00
_cell.angle_gamma   90.00
#
_symmetry.space_group_name_H-M   'P 1'
#
loop_
_entity.id
_entity.type
_entity.pdbx_description
1 polymer ?
#
loop_
_entity_poly.entity_id
_entity_poly.type
_entity_poly.pdbx_seq_one_letter_code
_entity_poly.pdbx_strand_id
1 'polypeptide(L)'
;MLFDRLAFCCSKHTSSSQTKYPTVIEELCHQFSLANLKKSTNNFDENGVIGYGRFGKVYKGCLQHNDGSDYSVTLKRLDVKDSRGLEQFKNEIELLCQLRHPNCVSLIGFCNHKKEKILVYEYMSNGSLHQHLRGGLLSWKKRPEICIEAAHGLHYLHTGAKRTIIHRNINPSNILLDNNMKSKLTDFRLSIQGPRYGSKPKPIKVYVIEEVVCGRNCLIIPTETEVLEKPVEENIDQNIKGKIAPECWQVFIDIIIRCLKYEPDERPTMGEVEVQLEHALSMQEQADITNTNSDYTLFSTTTIHLGLELESNPEESDT
;
A
#
# COMPACT_ATOMS: atom_id res chain seq x y z
N MET A 1 16.84 3.21 -16.69
CA MET A 1 18.13 2.52 -16.90
C MET A 1 19.06 2.79 -15.73
N LEU A 2 18.79 2.27 -14.53
CA LEU A 2 19.66 2.47 -13.34
C LEU A 2 19.72 1.23 -12.43
N PHE A 3 19.36 0.04 -12.94
CA PHE A 3 19.28 -1.18 -12.14
C PHE A 3 20.33 -2.26 -12.48
N ASP A 4 21.33 -1.96 -13.33
CA ASP A 4 22.25 -2.99 -13.84
C ASP A 4 23.61 -3.11 -13.11
N ARG A 5 23.78 -2.51 -11.92
CA ARG A 5 25.06 -2.60 -11.19
C ARG A 5 24.93 -2.85 -9.69
N LEU A 6 24.16 -3.84 -9.29
CA LEU A 6 24.29 -4.42 -7.95
C LEU A 6 25.03 -5.77 -8.02
N ALA A 7 26.33 -5.72 -8.32
CA ALA A 7 27.22 -6.87 -8.14
C ALA A 7 27.55 -6.99 -6.66
N PHE A 8 26.91 -7.90 -5.94
CA PHE A 8 27.19 -8.20 -4.55
C PHE A 8 28.38 -9.16 -4.44
N CYS A 9 29.41 -8.71 -3.74
CA CYS A 9 30.57 -9.54 -3.37
C CYS A 9 30.20 -10.42 -2.17
N CYS A 10 30.15 -11.75 -2.36
CA CYS A 10 29.98 -12.75 -1.32
C CYS A 10 31.23 -12.83 -0.43
N SER A 11 31.17 -12.37 0.80
CA SER A 11 32.15 -12.77 1.83
C SER A 11 31.56 -13.88 2.70
N LYS A 12 32.19 -15.05 2.63
CA LYS A 12 31.91 -16.21 3.50
C LYS A 12 32.31 -15.89 4.93
N HIS A 13 31.40 -15.96 5.89
CA HIS A 13 31.70 -16.08 7.30
C HIS A 13 30.91 -17.17 8.00
N THR A 14 31.63 -17.91 8.82
CA THR A 14 31.39 -19.16 9.50
C THR A 14 30.36 -19.10 10.63
N SER A 15 29.54 -20.12 10.68
CA SER A 15 28.86 -20.89 11.74
C SER A 15 28.49 -20.25 13.09
N SER A 16 27.21 -20.14 13.35
CA SER A 16 26.52 -20.51 14.59
C SER A 16 25.06 -20.84 14.27
N SER A 17 24.44 -21.77 15.01
CA SER A 17 23.15 -22.39 14.77
C SER A 17 22.02 -21.37 14.52
N GLN A 18 21.82 -21.00 13.29
CA GLN A 18 20.73 -20.15 12.80
C GLN A 18 19.74 -21.04 12.09
N THR A 19 18.44 -20.84 12.33
CA THR A 19 17.38 -21.37 11.50
C THR A 19 17.66 -20.95 10.06
N LYS A 20 18.09 -21.88 9.21
CA LYS A 20 18.39 -21.63 7.80
C LYS A 20 17.10 -21.29 7.09
N TYR A 21 17.04 -20.10 6.49
CA TYR A 21 16.04 -19.80 5.46
C TYR A 21 16.34 -20.66 4.23
N PRO A 22 15.32 -20.95 3.38
CA PRO A 22 15.56 -21.63 2.13
C PRO A 22 16.64 -20.88 1.32
N THR A 23 17.56 -21.61 0.72
CA THR A 23 18.68 -21.09 -0.08
C THR A 23 18.28 -20.07 -1.14
N VAL A 24 17.05 -20.17 -1.70
CA VAL A 24 16.49 -19.23 -2.69
C VAL A 24 16.31 -17.81 -2.12
N ILE A 25 15.95 -17.68 -0.84
CA ILE A 25 15.77 -16.34 -0.21
C ILE A 25 17.14 -15.68 0.02
N GLU A 26 18.14 -16.45 0.43
CA GLU A 26 19.51 -15.96 0.63
C GLU A 26 20.16 -15.46 -0.68
N GLU A 27 19.79 -16.06 -1.81
CA GLU A 27 20.23 -15.63 -3.14
C GLU A 27 19.52 -14.37 -3.64
N LEU A 28 18.25 -14.16 -3.25
CA LEU A 28 17.41 -13.07 -3.75
C LEU A 28 17.38 -11.84 -2.84
N CYS A 29 17.76 -11.99 -1.55
CA CYS A 29 17.62 -10.93 -0.57
C CYS A 29 18.84 -10.89 0.37
N HIS A 30 19.43 -9.72 0.53
CA HIS A 30 20.63 -9.53 1.34
C HIS A 30 20.35 -9.70 2.84
N GLN A 31 21.16 -10.52 3.53
CA GLN A 31 21.09 -10.66 4.97
C GLN A 31 22.13 -9.75 5.65
N PHE A 32 21.64 -8.70 6.28
CA PHE A 32 22.49 -7.76 7.03
C PHE A 32 22.88 -8.30 8.39
N SER A 33 24.12 -7.98 8.83
CA SER A 33 24.51 -8.18 10.22
C SER A 33 23.83 -7.14 11.13
N LEU A 34 23.54 -7.51 12.37
CA LEU A 34 22.99 -6.57 13.36
C LEU A 34 23.94 -5.38 13.60
N ALA A 35 25.25 -5.63 13.54
CA ALA A 35 26.27 -4.59 13.72
C ALA A 35 26.17 -3.51 12.62
N ASN A 36 25.99 -3.91 11.37
CA ASN A 36 25.82 -2.98 10.25
C ASN A 36 24.54 -2.12 10.42
N LEU A 37 23.43 -2.73 10.82
CA LEU A 37 22.18 -2.00 11.02
C LEU A 37 22.22 -1.08 12.25
N LYS A 38 22.94 -1.45 13.31
CA LYS A 38 23.22 -0.55 14.43
C LYS A 38 24.06 0.64 13.98
N LYS A 39 25.12 0.41 13.20
CA LYS A 39 25.93 1.50 12.65
C LYS A 39 25.11 2.45 11.78
N SER A 40 24.27 1.91 10.89
CA SER A 40 23.44 2.71 9.96
C SER A 40 22.40 3.59 10.65
N THR A 41 22.02 3.30 11.89
CA THR A 41 20.99 4.00 12.66
C THR A 41 21.52 4.66 13.93
N ASN A 42 22.82 4.84 14.05
CA ASN A 42 23.45 5.32 15.27
C ASN A 42 22.97 4.56 16.54
N ASN A 43 23.03 3.21 16.47
CA ASN A 43 22.57 2.27 17.51
C ASN A 43 21.06 2.37 17.81
N PHE A 44 20.23 2.53 16.76
CA PHE A 44 18.77 2.74 16.86
C PHE A 44 18.41 3.98 17.68
N ASP A 45 19.09 5.09 17.41
CA ASP A 45 18.83 6.37 18.03
C ASP A 45 17.35 6.78 17.88
N GLU A 46 16.75 7.22 18.97
CA GLU A 46 15.34 7.67 19.00
C GLU A 46 15.10 8.88 18.06
N ASN A 47 16.10 9.72 17.85
CA ASN A 47 16.00 10.84 16.90
C ASN A 47 15.93 10.38 15.44
N GLY A 48 16.31 9.13 15.16
CA GLY A 48 16.19 8.50 13.84
C GLY A 48 14.85 7.81 13.59
N VAL A 49 13.92 7.82 14.54
CA VAL A 49 12.60 7.22 14.40
C VAL A 49 11.73 8.05 13.47
N ILE A 50 11.26 7.44 12.38
CA ILE A 50 10.40 8.08 11.38
C ILE A 50 8.95 7.55 11.42
N GLY A 51 8.68 6.53 12.23
CA GLY A 51 7.35 5.97 12.39
C GLY A 51 7.25 4.92 13.48
N TYR A 52 6.04 4.74 13.95
CA TYR A 52 5.68 3.70 14.92
C TYR A 52 4.62 2.81 14.29
N GLY A 53 4.86 1.52 14.29
CA GLY A 53 3.89 0.51 13.88
C GLY A 53 3.42 -0.32 15.08
N ARG A 54 2.30 -1.01 14.92
CA ARG A 54 1.78 -1.96 15.92
C ARG A 54 2.82 -3.01 16.36
N PHE A 55 3.83 -3.24 15.53
CA PHE A 55 4.82 -4.31 15.69
C PHE A 55 6.25 -3.79 15.82
N GLY A 56 6.46 -2.53 16.12
CA GLY A 56 7.79 -2.00 16.35
C GLY A 56 8.01 -0.58 15.85
N LYS A 57 9.27 -0.19 15.83
CA LYS A 57 9.73 1.14 15.43
C LYS A 57 10.30 1.11 14.02
N VAL A 58 10.12 2.20 13.29
CA VAL A 58 10.66 2.42 11.95
C VAL A 58 11.72 3.51 12.03
N TYR A 59 12.93 3.21 11.54
CA TYR A 59 14.06 4.11 11.56
C TYR A 59 14.50 4.50 10.15
N LYS A 60 14.96 5.73 9.99
CA LYS A 60 15.79 6.10 8.85
C LYS A 60 17.22 5.65 9.14
N GLY A 61 17.81 4.94 8.20
CA GLY A 61 19.22 4.52 8.25
C GLY A 61 20.00 5.05 7.06
N CYS A 62 21.32 5.01 7.17
CA CYS A 62 22.24 5.32 6.10
C CYS A 62 23.18 4.13 5.88
N LEU A 63 23.20 3.60 4.66
CA LEU A 63 24.11 2.53 4.24
C LEU A 63 25.05 3.05 3.15
N GLN A 64 26.18 2.36 2.97
CA GLN A 64 27.16 2.70 1.94
C GLN A 64 27.12 1.70 0.79
N HIS A 65 27.20 2.20 -0.43
CA HIS A 65 27.50 1.41 -1.61
C HIS A 65 28.99 0.98 -1.64
N ASN A 66 29.31 0.05 -2.51
CA ASN A 66 30.70 -0.41 -2.69
C ASN A 66 31.64 0.68 -3.21
N ASP A 67 31.11 1.72 -3.86
CA ASP A 67 31.86 2.90 -4.31
C ASP A 67 32.07 3.96 -3.22
N GLY A 68 31.57 3.70 -1.99
CA GLY A 68 31.64 4.59 -0.85
C GLY A 68 30.56 5.66 -0.78
N SER A 69 29.64 5.72 -1.76
CA SER A 69 28.51 6.64 -1.70
C SER A 69 27.46 6.19 -0.68
N ASP A 70 26.88 7.16 0.02
CA ASP A 70 25.83 6.90 1.01
C ASP A 70 24.45 6.87 0.38
N TYR A 71 23.57 6.00 0.87
CA TYR A 71 22.16 5.98 0.51
C TYR A 71 21.25 5.74 1.70
N SER A 72 20.09 6.40 1.69
CA SER A 72 19.10 6.26 2.76
C SER A 72 18.28 4.98 2.61
N VAL A 73 18.00 4.35 3.75
CA VAL A 73 17.14 3.16 3.85
C VAL A 73 16.14 3.32 4.99
N THR A 74 15.08 2.52 4.93
CA THR A 74 14.10 2.40 6.02
C THR A 74 14.32 1.07 6.72
N LEU A 75 14.50 1.10 8.04
CA LEU A 75 14.60 -0.09 8.87
C LEU A 75 13.33 -0.26 9.71
N LYS A 76 12.58 -1.32 9.47
CA LYS A 76 11.42 -1.72 10.30
C LYS A 76 11.90 -2.76 11.31
N ARG A 77 12.17 -2.31 12.55
CA ARG A 77 12.61 -3.17 13.66
C ARG A 77 11.38 -3.71 14.39
N LEU A 78 11.18 -5.02 14.30
CA LEU A 78 9.96 -5.68 14.76
C LEU A 78 10.10 -6.17 16.21
N ASP A 79 9.11 -5.90 17.04
CA ASP A 79 8.96 -6.49 18.37
C ASP A 79 8.19 -7.81 18.24
N VAL A 80 8.93 -8.88 17.92
CA VAL A 80 8.38 -10.22 17.73
C VAL A 80 8.31 -10.94 19.06
N LYS A 81 7.09 -11.09 19.61
CA LYS A 81 6.83 -11.71 20.91
C LYS A 81 6.37 -13.17 20.82
N ASP A 82 5.83 -13.56 19.68
CA ASP A 82 5.18 -14.85 19.47
C ASP A 82 5.49 -15.46 18.08
N SER A 83 4.98 -16.67 17.84
CA SER A 83 5.13 -17.38 16.57
C SER A 83 4.45 -16.65 15.42
N ARG A 84 3.32 -15.98 15.65
CA ARG A 84 2.58 -15.23 14.62
C ARG A 84 3.43 -14.06 14.09
N GLY A 85 4.09 -13.30 14.97
CA GLY A 85 5.00 -12.22 14.53
C GLY A 85 6.17 -12.75 13.71
N LEU A 86 6.70 -13.93 14.06
CA LEU A 86 7.75 -14.58 13.29
C LEU A 86 7.27 -15.04 11.91
N GLU A 87 6.07 -15.59 11.82
CA GLU A 87 5.46 -15.97 10.53
C GLU A 87 5.23 -14.75 9.65
N GLN A 88 4.71 -13.66 10.19
CA GLN A 88 4.52 -12.41 9.45
C GLN A 88 5.84 -11.83 8.93
N PHE A 89 6.90 -11.87 9.73
CA PHE A 89 8.24 -11.46 9.32
C PHE A 89 8.76 -12.31 8.14
N LYS A 90 8.61 -13.63 8.21
CA LYS A 90 9.00 -14.55 7.14
C LYS A 90 8.18 -14.32 5.87
N ASN A 91 6.87 -14.20 6.01
CA ASN A 91 5.95 -13.99 4.90
C ASN A 91 6.30 -12.71 4.12
N GLU A 92 6.60 -11.62 4.83
CA GLU A 92 6.97 -10.34 4.20
C GLU A 92 8.28 -10.45 3.41
N ILE A 93 9.28 -11.20 3.92
CA ILE A 93 10.53 -11.48 3.20
C ILE A 93 10.25 -12.35 1.96
N GLU A 94 9.55 -13.47 2.13
CA GLU A 94 9.28 -14.42 1.05
C GLU A 94 8.54 -13.79 -0.13
N LEU A 95 7.61 -12.90 0.15
CA LEU A 95 6.88 -12.19 -0.89
C LEU A 95 7.75 -11.11 -1.54
N LEU A 96 8.29 -10.18 -0.75
CA LEU A 96 8.97 -9.01 -1.28
C LEU A 96 10.30 -9.33 -1.97
N CYS A 97 11.01 -10.40 -1.59
CA CYS A 97 12.23 -10.78 -2.29
C CYS A 97 11.98 -11.21 -3.75
N GLN A 98 10.76 -11.64 -4.08
CA GLN A 98 10.34 -12.06 -5.42
C GLN A 98 9.64 -10.97 -6.24
N LEU A 99 9.16 -9.91 -5.58
CA LEU A 99 8.41 -8.84 -6.23
C LEU A 99 9.34 -7.76 -6.77
N ARG A 100 9.05 -7.33 -8.00
CA ARG A 100 9.73 -6.19 -8.65
C ARG A 100 8.69 -5.42 -9.43
N HIS A 101 8.21 -4.33 -8.85
CA HIS A 101 7.24 -3.45 -9.48
C HIS A 101 7.43 -2.00 -9.00
N PRO A 102 7.30 -0.99 -9.88
CA PRO A 102 7.51 0.41 -9.50
C PRO A 102 6.58 0.88 -8.36
N ASN A 103 5.37 0.32 -8.27
CA ASN A 103 4.39 0.67 -7.26
C ASN A 103 4.32 -0.34 -6.08
N CYS A 104 5.34 -1.14 -5.88
CA CYS A 104 5.55 -1.95 -4.68
C CYS A 104 6.89 -1.59 -4.06
N VAL A 105 6.93 -1.44 -2.73
CA VAL A 105 8.17 -1.11 -2.03
C VAL A 105 9.21 -2.21 -2.21
N SER A 106 10.48 -1.83 -2.43
CA SER A 106 11.57 -2.78 -2.59
C SER A 106 12.16 -3.18 -1.24
N LEU A 107 12.18 -4.47 -0.96
CA LEU A 107 12.96 -5.02 0.14
C LEU A 107 14.43 -5.13 -0.30
N ILE A 108 15.31 -4.38 0.37
CA ILE A 108 16.77 -4.40 0.15
C ILE A 108 17.39 -5.59 0.87
N GLY A 109 16.88 -5.91 2.06
CA GLY A 109 17.37 -7.03 2.84
C GLY A 109 16.71 -7.15 4.20
N PHE A 110 17.27 -8.01 5.03
CA PHE A 110 16.74 -8.26 6.36
C PHE A 110 17.85 -8.63 7.36
N CYS A 111 17.56 -8.53 8.66
CA CYS A 111 18.37 -9.10 9.73
C CYS A 111 17.53 -10.04 10.58
N ASN A 112 18.00 -11.29 10.72
CA ASN A 112 17.41 -12.30 11.59
C ASN A 112 18.45 -12.76 12.61
N HIS A 113 18.65 -11.98 13.66
CA HIS A 113 19.67 -12.26 14.67
C HIS A 113 19.04 -12.40 16.06
N LYS A 114 19.01 -13.62 16.60
CA LYS A 114 18.40 -13.92 17.93
C LYS A 114 16.98 -13.34 18.03
N LYS A 115 16.77 -12.38 18.95
CA LYS A 115 15.50 -11.70 19.15
C LYS A 115 15.24 -10.54 18.20
N GLU A 116 16.26 -10.08 17.45
CA GLU A 116 16.13 -8.97 16.51
C GLU A 116 15.61 -9.45 15.17
N LYS A 117 14.54 -8.85 14.72
CA LYS A 117 13.90 -9.07 13.42
C LYS A 117 13.75 -7.72 12.75
N ILE A 118 14.54 -7.48 11.71
CA ILE A 118 14.60 -6.16 11.06
C ILE A 118 14.46 -6.35 9.56
N LEU A 119 13.57 -5.59 8.96
CA LEU A 119 13.39 -5.50 7.51
C LEU A 119 14.01 -4.18 7.04
N VAL A 120 14.73 -4.23 5.93
CA VAL A 120 15.40 -3.07 5.32
C VAL A 120 14.82 -2.80 3.97
N TYR A 121 14.21 -1.62 3.82
CA TYR A 121 13.53 -1.19 2.58
C TYR A 121 14.20 0.03 1.96
N GLU A 122 13.89 0.29 0.71
CA GLU A 122 14.13 1.60 0.11
C GLU A 122 13.51 2.71 0.96
N TYR A 123 14.13 3.89 0.97
CA TYR A 123 13.65 5.01 1.75
C TYR A 123 12.61 5.82 0.97
N MET A 124 11.43 5.96 1.56
CA MET A 124 10.31 6.72 1.01
C MET A 124 10.27 8.09 1.69
N SER A 125 10.79 9.12 1.01
CA SER A 125 11.10 10.42 1.61
C SER A 125 9.86 11.24 2.00
N ASN A 126 8.73 11.01 1.33
CA ASN A 126 7.48 11.73 1.59
C ASN A 126 6.52 10.97 2.52
N GLY A 127 6.98 9.88 3.15
CA GLY A 127 6.18 9.14 4.14
C GLY A 127 4.92 8.51 3.56
N SER A 128 3.83 8.46 4.33
CA SER A 128 2.59 7.79 3.93
C SER A 128 1.54 8.76 3.38
N LEU A 129 0.69 8.25 2.50
CA LEU A 129 -0.49 8.98 2.01
C LEU A 129 -1.38 9.48 3.16
N HIS A 130 -1.52 8.70 4.24
CA HIS A 130 -2.28 9.09 5.42
C HIS A 130 -1.82 10.44 6.01
N GLN A 131 -0.50 10.67 6.10
CA GLN A 131 0.06 11.92 6.63
C GLN A 131 -0.32 13.12 5.74
N HIS A 132 -0.29 12.93 4.43
CA HIS A 132 -0.63 13.98 3.46
C HIS A 132 -2.13 14.29 3.41
N LEU A 133 -2.99 13.29 3.57
CA LEU A 133 -4.44 13.50 3.64
C LEU A 133 -4.83 14.29 4.88
N ARG A 134 -4.28 13.93 6.05
CA ARG A 134 -4.53 14.68 7.31
C ARG A 134 -3.98 16.09 7.29
N GLY A 135 -2.88 16.32 6.60
CA GLY A 135 -2.25 17.65 6.47
C GLY A 135 -2.92 18.57 5.46
N GLY A 136 -3.89 18.09 4.68
CA GLY A 136 -4.54 18.88 3.61
C GLY A 136 -3.59 19.29 2.47
N LEU A 137 -2.45 18.61 2.35
CA LEU A 137 -1.34 19.01 1.45
C LEU A 137 -1.49 18.48 0.01
N LEU A 138 -2.44 17.56 -0.23
CA LEU A 138 -2.64 16.97 -1.55
C LEU A 138 -3.70 17.72 -2.35
N SER A 139 -3.30 18.22 -3.52
CA SER A 139 -4.23 18.75 -4.51
C SER A 139 -5.18 17.64 -5.02
N TRP A 140 -6.33 18.05 -5.57
CA TRP A 140 -7.27 17.10 -6.16
C TRP A 140 -6.59 16.22 -7.22
N LYS A 141 -5.88 16.80 -8.17
CA LYS A 141 -5.22 16.04 -9.25
C LYS A 141 -4.23 15.00 -8.76
N LYS A 142 -3.52 15.27 -7.68
CA LYS A 142 -2.53 14.32 -7.14
C LYS A 142 -3.18 13.08 -6.51
N ARG A 143 -4.41 13.19 -6.03
CA ARG A 143 -5.12 12.06 -5.40
C ARG A 143 -5.43 10.93 -6.39
N PRO A 144 -6.08 11.19 -7.56
CA PRO A 144 -6.26 10.13 -8.57
C PRO A 144 -4.94 9.58 -9.12
N GLU A 145 -3.90 10.38 -9.31
CA GLU A 145 -2.59 9.85 -9.72
C GLU A 145 -2.07 8.79 -8.72
N ILE A 146 -2.15 9.07 -7.43
CA ILE A 146 -1.75 8.13 -6.37
C ILE A 146 -2.64 6.89 -6.39
N CYS A 147 -3.96 7.04 -6.61
CA CYS A 147 -4.88 5.90 -6.75
C CYS A 147 -4.54 5.01 -7.93
N ILE A 148 -4.25 5.61 -9.09
CA ILE A 148 -3.86 4.87 -10.31
C ILE A 148 -2.59 4.07 -10.04
N GLU A 149 -1.58 4.69 -9.46
CA GLU A 149 -0.32 4.02 -9.13
C GLU A 149 -0.51 2.88 -8.11
N ALA A 150 -1.37 3.06 -7.10
CA ALA A 150 -1.72 2.00 -6.16
C ALA A 150 -2.50 0.87 -6.86
N ALA A 151 -3.41 1.21 -7.79
CA ALA A 151 -4.13 0.24 -8.61
C ALA A 151 -3.19 -0.56 -9.51
N HIS A 152 -2.18 0.07 -10.15
CA HIS A 152 -1.11 -0.62 -10.89
C HIS A 152 -0.38 -1.65 -10.01
N GLY A 153 -0.01 -1.26 -8.79
CA GLY A 153 0.62 -2.16 -7.83
C GLY A 153 -0.26 -3.36 -7.49
N LEU A 154 -1.54 -3.15 -7.21
CA LEU A 154 -2.50 -4.21 -6.90
C LEU A 154 -2.79 -5.10 -8.11
N HIS A 155 -2.96 -4.51 -9.30
CA HIS A 155 -3.16 -5.27 -10.54
C HIS A 155 -1.97 -6.20 -10.80
N TYR A 156 -0.75 -5.71 -10.64
CA TYR A 156 0.45 -6.54 -10.72
C TYR A 156 0.44 -7.70 -9.71
N LEU A 157 0.07 -7.45 -8.45
CA LEU A 157 -0.02 -8.50 -7.44
C LEU A 157 -1.05 -9.57 -7.80
N HIS A 158 -2.18 -9.16 -8.38
CA HIS A 158 -3.27 -10.08 -8.72
C HIS A 158 -2.98 -10.91 -9.98
N THR A 159 -2.32 -10.33 -10.99
CA THR A 159 -2.21 -10.93 -12.33
C THR A 159 -0.79 -11.01 -12.87
N GLY A 160 0.09 -10.07 -12.54
CA GLY A 160 1.45 -9.95 -13.07
C GLY A 160 2.52 -10.71 -12.28
N ALA A 161 2.27 -11.01 -11.01
CA ALA A 161 3.18 -11.79 -10.17
C ALA A 161 3.17 -13.28 -10.57
N LYS A 162 4.27 -14.01 -10.27
CA LYS A 162 4.36 -15.47 -10.57
C LYS A 162 3.22 -16.29 -9.95
N ARG A 163 2.63 -15.80 -8.89
CA ARG A 163 1.43 -16.32 -8.24
C ARG A 163 0.59 -15.14 -7.85
N THR A 164 -0.71 -15.28 -7.91
CA THR A 164 -1.62 -14.29 -7.39
C THR A 164 -1.32 -13.97 -5.93
N ILE A 165 -1.21 -12.70 -5.60
CA ILE A 165 -0.98 -12.22 -4.24
C ILE A 165 -2.13 -11.31 -3.86
N ILE A 166 -2.77 -11.59 -2.73
CA ILE A 166 -3.79 -10.74 -2.12
C ILE A 166 -3.13 -10.01 -0.95
N HIS A 167 -3.10 -8.70 -0.99
CA HIS A 167 -2.37 -7.86 -0.03
C HIS A 167 -2.98 -7.91 1.38
N ARG A 168 -4.30 -7.76 1.52
CA ARG A 168 -5.10 -7.85 2.76
C ARG A 168 -4.85 -6.77 3.81
N ASN A 169 -4.12 -5.71 3.47
CA ASN A 169 -3.86 -4.60 4.39
C ASN A 169 -3.67 -3.28 3.63
N ILE A 170 -4.50 -3.04 2.62
CA ILE A 170 -4.45 -1.79 1.86
C ILE A 170 -5.17 -0.70 2.63
N ASN A 171 -4.45 0.36 2.94
CA ASN A 171 -4.98 1.58 3.58
C ASN A 171 -3.99 2.73 3.33
N PRO A 172 -4.37 3.99 3.56
CA PRO A 172 -3.51 5.13 3.29
C PRO A 172 -2.18 5.15 4.06
N SER A 173 -2.07 4.46 5.20
CA SER A 173 -0.81 4.34 5.94
C SER A 173 0.17 3.37 5.28
N ASN A 174 -0.33 2.46 4.44
CA ASN A 174 0.44 1.46 3.72
C ASN A 174 0.64 1.80 2.23
N ILE A 175 0.35 3.03 1.86
CA ILE A 175 0.72 3.65 0.58
C ILE A 175 1.76 4.71 0.89
N LEU A 176 3.01 4.45 0.52
CA LEU A 176 4.13 5.35 0.76
C LEU A 176 4.44 6.16 -0.49
N LEU A 177 4.97 7.36 -0.29
CA LEU A 177 5.31 8.30 -1.36
C LEU A 177 6.83 8.52 -1.41
N ASP A 178 7.41 8.37 -2.61
CA ASP A 178 8.82 8.63 -2.85
C ASP A 178 9.11 10.13 -3.01
N ASN A 179 10.35 10.50 -3.32
CA ASN A 179 10.78 11.89 -3.53
C ASN A 179 10.07 12.60 -4.70
N ASN A 180 9.50 11.87 -5.64
CA ASN A 180 8.73 12.38 -6.77
C ASN A 180 7.21 12.30 -6.55
N MET A 181 6.77 12.02 -5.30
CA MET A 181 5.37 11.79 -4.96
C MET A 181 4.75 10.59 -5.72
N LYS A 182 5.57 9.60 -6.09
CA LYS A 182 5.12 8.34 -6.67
C LYS A 182 4.76 7.36 -5.56
N SER A 183 3.64 6.69 -5.72
CA SER A 183 3.11 5.81 -4.67
C SER A 183 3.61 4.38 -4.79
N LYS A 184 3.87 3.75 -3.62
CA LYS A 184 4.26 2.34 -3.51
C LYS A 184 3.52 1.67 -2.36
N LEU A 185 3.03 0.47 -2.63
CA LEU A 185 2.40 -0.40 -1.62
C LEU A 185 3.45 -0.97 -0.68
N THR A 186 3.13 -1.02 0.62
CA THR A 186 3.98 -1.59 1.68
C THR A 186 3.18 -2.44 2.66
N ASP A 187 3.88 -3.13 3.58
CA ASP A 187 3.31 -3.94 4.66
C ASP A 187 2.63 -5.24 4.18
N PHE A 188 3.41 -6.11 3.54
CA PHE A 188 2.98 -7.40 2.99
C PHE A 188 2.86 -8.53 4.03
N ARG A 189 3.03 -8.26 5.32
CA ARG A 189 3.03 -9.27 6.40
C ARG A 189 1.75 -10.11 6.47
N LEU A 190 0.59 -9.53 6.08
CA LEU A 190 -0.72 -10.20 6.07
C LEU A 190 -1.09 -10.75 4.71
N SER A 191 -0.28 -10.52 3.70
CA SER A 191 -0.57 -10.94 2.34
C SER A 191 -0.56 -12.45 2.22
N ILE A 192 -1.40 -12.97 1.34
CA ILE A 192 -1.47 -14.40 1.03
C ILE A 192 -1.14 -14.63 -0.44
N GLN A 193 -0.49 -15.76 -0.69
CA GLN A 193 -0.16 -16.20 -2.04
C GLN A 193 -1.07 -17.34 -2.45
N GLY A 194 -1.70 -17.20 -3.62
CA GLY A 194 -2.54 -18.24 -4.22
C GLY A 194 -1.75 -19.47 -4.67
N PRO A 195 -2.45 -20.54 -5.09
CA PRO A 195 -1.83 -21.76 -5.62
C PRO A 195 -0.97 -21.46 -6.85
N ARG A 196 0.00 -22.34 -7.14
CA ARG A 196 0.77 -22.27 -8.40
C ARG A 196 -0.17 -22.45 -9.59
N TYR A 197 0.07 -21.69 -10.67
CA TYR A 197 -0.70 -21.78 -11.89
C TYR A 197 -0.78 -23.24 -12.40
N GLY A 198 -1.96 -23.78 -12.41
CA GLY A 198 -2.33 -25.10 -12.94
C GLY A 198 -3.83 -25.22 -13.16
N SER A 199 -4.60 -24.45 -12.43
CA SER A 199 -6.02 -24.18 -12.66
C SER A 199 -6.17 -22.71 -13.00
N LYS A 200 -7.00 -22.35 -13.98
CA LYS A 200 -7.28 -20.96 -14.35
C LYS A 200 -7.56 -20.18 -13.08
N PRO A 201 -6.76 -19.13 -12.74
CA PRO A 201 -7.05 -18.34 -11.56
C PRO A 201 -8.44 -17.74 -11.76
N LYS A 202 -9.35 -17.97 -10.81
CA LYS A 202 -10.58 -17.18 -10.76
C LYS A 202 -10.13 -15.74 -10.55
N PRO A 203 -10.67 -14.76 -11.28
CA PRO A 203 -10.37 -13.36 -11.03
C PRO A 203 -10.57 -13.09 -9.54
N ILE A 204 -9.55 -12.56 -8.88
CA ILE A 204 -9.70 -12.13 -7.50
C ILE A 204 -10.48 -10.85 -7.55
N LYS A 205 -11.72 -10.94 -7.18
CA LYS A 205 -12.61 -9.80 -7.05
C LYS A 205 -12.23 -9.03 -5.80
N VAL A 206 -12.29 -7.75 -5.90
CA VAL A 206 -11.63 -6.83 -4.97
C VAL A 206 -12.31 -6.84 -3.60
N TYR A 207 -11.66 -7.44 -2.61
CA TYR A 207 -11.97 -7.17 -1.21
C TYR A 207 -11.36 -5.85 -0.70
N VAL A 208 -10.62 -5.13 -1.55
CA VAL A 208 -9.55 -4.23 -1.11
C VAL A 208 -9.75 -2.77 -1.52
N ILE A 209 -10.64 -2.46 -2.46
CA ILE A 209 -10.87 -1.07 -2.90
C ILE A 209 -11.60 -0.25 -1.86
N GLU A 210 -12.39 -0.87 -0.98
CA GLU A 210 -13.01 -0.16 0.15
C GLU A 210 -12.03 0.71 0.92
N GLU A 211 -10.77 0.29 1.03
CA GLU A 211 -9.77 1.03 1.80
C GLU A 211 -8.95 2.03 0.98
N VAL A 212 -8.80 1.87 -0.33
CA VAL A 212 -7.99 2.77 -1.17
C VAL A 212 -8.82 3.88 -1.80
N VAL A 213 -9.98 3.55 -2.33
CA VAL A 213 -10.85 4.50 -3.03
C VAL A 213 -11.98 5.01 -2.13
N CYS A 214 -12.48 4.18 -1.21
CA CYS A 214 -13.62 4.46 -0.35
C CYS A 214 -13.38 4.24 1.14
N GLY A 215 -12.23 3.71 1.56
CA GLY A 215 -11.98 3.35 2.95
C GLY A 215 -12.04 4.54 3.89
N ARG A 216 -12.31 4.24 5.12
CA ARG A 216 -12.57 5.07 6.30
C ARG A 216 -11.58 6.21 6.61
N ASN A 217 -10.72 6.57 5.72
CA ASN A 217 -9.85 7.75 5.68
C ASN A 217 -9.44 8.02 4.23
N CYS A 218 -10.38 7.86 3.31
CA CYS A 218 -10.13 7.85 1.90
C CYS A 218 -9.79 9.22 1.31
N LEU A 219 -9.25 9.18 0.13
CA LEU A 219 -8.87 10.29 -0.71
C LEU A 219 -9.95 11.36 -0.89
N ILE A 220 -11.22 11.04 -0.63
CA ILE A 220 -12.36 11.90 -0.91
C ILE A 220 -13.21 12.15 0.34
N ILE A 221 -13.36 11.17 1.25
CA ILE A 221 -14.34 11.20 2.35
C ILE A 221 -13.65 11.02 3.71
N PRO A 222 -13.85 11.95 4.68
CA PRO A 222 -13.02 12.01 5.90
C PRO A 222 -13.36 11.06 7.04
N THR A 223 -14.56 10.45 7.15
CA THR A 223 -14.97 9.71 8.37
C THR A 223 -15.90 8.51 8.18
N GLU A 224 -15.88 7.64 9.20
CA GLU A 224 -16.30 6.23 9.20
C GLU A 224 -17.81 5.96 9.25
N THR A 225 -18.64 6.85 9.75
CA THR A 225 -20.01 6.50 10.15
C THR A 225 -21.12 7.34 9.53
N GLU A 226 -20.81 8.53 9.02
CA GLU A 226 -21.84 9.46 8.51
C GLU A 226 -22.04 9.39 6.98
N VAL A 227 -21.20 8.64 6.27
CA VAL A 227 -21.20 8.58 4.80
C VAL A 227 -22.46 7.93 4.23
N LEU A 228 -23.15 7.13 5.02
CA LEU A 228 -24.28 6.32 4.57
C LEU A 228 -25.63 7.05 4.59
N GLU A 229 -25.71 8.17 5.30
CA GLU A 229 -26.98 8.90 5.51
C GLU A 229 -27.05 10.24 4.75
N LYS A 230 -25.93 10.70 4.19
CA LYS A 230 -25.85 11.99 3.49
C LYS A 230 -25.37 11.83 2.05
N PRO A 231 -25.73 12.75 1.15
CA PRO A 231 -25.15 12.80 -0.18
C PRO A 231 -23.60 12.82 -0.12
N VAL A 232 -22.95 12.07 -1.01
CA VAL A 232 -21.47 11.93 -1.00
C VAL A 232 -20.78 13.27 -1.13
N GLU A 233 -21.39 14.23 -1.81
CA GLU A 233 -20.90 15.60 -2.01
C GLU A 233 -20.79 16.40 -0.71
N GLU A 234 -21.59 16.07 0.31
CA GLU A 234 -21.52 16.70 1.62
C GLU A 234 -20.31 16.20 2.44
N ASN A 235 -19.81 15.04 2.08
CA ASN A 235 -18.68 14.37 2.75
C ASN A 235 -17.32 14.61 2.08
N ILE A 236 -17.26 15.45 1.03
CA ILE A 236 -16.01 15.77 0.35
C ILE A 236 -15.06 16.55 1.28
N ASP A 237 -13.77 16.18 1.25
CA ASP A 237 -12.72 16.95 1.90
C ASP A 237 -12.77 18.42 1.45
N GLN A 238 -12.93 19.35 2.40
CA GLN A 238 -13.07 20.78 2.13
C GLN A 238 -11.91 21.37 1.33
N ASN A 239 -10.72 20.77 1.41
CA ASN A 239 -9.54 21.24 0.67
C ASN A 239 -9.64 21.00 -0.86
N ILE A 240 -10.52 20.10 -1.30
CA ILE A 240 -10.74 19.78 -2.71
C ILE A 240 -12.14 20.15 -3.20
N LYS A 241 -13.00 20.63 -2.33
CA LYS A 241 -14.33 21.12 -2.73
C LYS A 241 -14.20 22.23 -3.75
N GLY A 242 -15.01 22.17 -4.82
CA GLY A 242 -14.95 23.11 -5.92
C GLY A 242 -13.81 22.90 -6.92
N LYS A 243 -12.95 21.88 -6.73
CA LYS A 243 -11.80 21.61 -7.62
C LYS A 243 -12.00 20.37 -8.51
N ILE A 244 -13.12 19.70 -8.37
CA ILE A 244 -13.45 18.45 -9.08
C ILE A 244 -14.42 18.73 -10.19
N ALA A 245 -14.05 18.41 -11.43
CA ALA A 245 -14.96 18.51 -12.57
C ALA A 245 -16.13 17.52 -12.40
N PRO A 246 -17.38 17.91 -12.71
CA PRO A 246 -18.55 17.04 -12.54
C PRO A 246 -18.44 15.70 -13.27
N GLU A 247 -17.88 15.69 -14.46
CA GLU A 247 -17.67 14.50 -15.28
C GLU A 247 -16.66 13.54 -14.62
N CYS A 248 -15.56 14.09 -14.13
CA CYS A 248 -14.55 13.34 -13.34
C CYS A 248 -15.18 12.76 -12.07
N TRP A 249 -15.97 13.56 -11.34
CA TRP A 249 -16.67 13.16 -10.14
C TRP A 249 -17.59 11.96 -10.38
N GLN A 250 -18.38 12.01 -11.46
CA GLN A 250 -19.32 10.94 -11.80
C GLN A 250 -18.61 9.61 -12.03
N VAL A 251 -17.48 9.61 -12.76
CA VAL A 251 -16.67 8.39 -12.97
C VAL A 251 -16.13 7.85 -11.66
N PHE A 252 -15.65 8.72 -10.77
CA PHE A 252 -15.18 8.31 -9.44
C PHE A 252 -16.29 7.65 -8.62
N ILE A 253 -17.47 8.23 -8.57
CA ILE A 253 -18.63 7.67 -7.84
C ILE A 253 -19.03 6.30 -8.41
N ASP A 254 -19.03 6.15 -9.72
CA ASP A 254 -19.33 4.87 -10.36
C ASP A 254 -18.32 3.78 -9.98
N ILE A 255 -17.02 4.11 -9.94
CA ILE A 255 -15.99 3.18 -9.48
C ILE A 255 -16.27 2.75 -8.02
N ILE A 256 -16.56 3.71 -7.16
CA ILE A 256 -16.85 3.48 -5.75
C ILE A 256 -18.03 2.53 -5.59
N ILE A 257 -19.19 2.85 -6.22
CA ILE A 257 -20.39 2.03 -6.13
C ILE A 257 -20.16 0.61 -6.62
N ARG A 258 -19.44 0.43 -7.74
CA ARG A 258 -19.12 -0.89 -8.28
C ARG A 258 -18.19 -1.68 -7.37
N CYS A 259 -17.24 -1.01 -6.69
CA CYS A 259 -16.31 -1.66 -5.77
C CYS A 259 -16.98 -2.09 -4.47
N LEU A 260 -18.05 -1.40 -4.05
CA LEU A 260 -18.81 -1.66 -2.84
C LEU A 260 -19.95 -2.67 -3.02
N LYS A 261 -20.12 -3.25 -4.22
CA LYS A 261 -21.12 -4.30 -4.42
C LYS A 261 -21.00 -5.42 -3.42
N TYR A 262 -22.14 -5.90 -2.90
CA TYR A 262 -22.18 -6.97 -1.91
C TYR A 262 -21.57 -8.25 -2.47
N GLU A 263 -22.04 -8.68 -3.65
CA GLU A 263 -21.56 -9.87 -4.30
C GLU A 263 -20.14 -9.64 -4.87
N PRO A 264 -19.13 -10.44 -4.45
CA PRO A 264 -17.75 -10.30 -4.94
C PRO A 264 -17.65 -10.40 -6.46
N ASP A 265 -18.54 -11.17 -7.09
CA ASP A 265 -18.54 -11.38 -8.55
C ASP A 265 -19.06 -10.17 -9.34
N GLU A 266 -19.76 -9.24 -8.71
CA GLU A 266 -20.20 -7.99 -9.29
C GLU A 266 -19.17 -6.86 -9.20
N ARG A 267 -18.13 -7.04 -8.38
CA ARG A 267 -17.07 -6.05 -8.21
C ARG A 267 -16.13 -6.05 -9.41
N PRO A 268 -15.56 -4.91 -9.79
CA PRO A 268 -14.58 -4.85 -10.87
C PRO A 268 -13.27 -5.56 -10.52
N THR A 269 -12.49 -5.93 -11.51
CA THR A 269 -11.08 -6.29 -11.34
C THR A 269 -10.23 -5.05 -11.15
N MET A 270 -9.00 -5.19 -10.62
CA MET A 270 -8.09 -4.05 -10.49
C MET A 270 -7.70 -3.44 -11.84
N GLY A 271 -7.63 -4.22 -12.91
CA GLY A 271 -7.38 -3.68 -14.24
C GLY A 271 -8.53 -2.81 -14.76
N GLU A 272 -9.78 -3.17 -14.47
CA GLU A 272 -10.94 -2.33 -14.81
C GLU A 272 -10.95 -1.03 -13.99
N VAL A 273 -10.58 -1.10 -12.72
CA VAL A 273 -10.47 0.09 -11.85
C VAL A 273 -9.38 1.03 -12.33
N GLU A 274 -8.22 0.51 -12.71
CA GLU A 274 -7.10 1.25 -13.27
C GLU A 274 -7.55 2.08 -14.48
N VAL A 275 -8.16 1.42 -15.47
CA VAL A 275 -8.67 2.08 -16.69
C VAL A 275 -9.70 3.18 -16.37
N GLN A 276 -10.59 2.92 -15.42
CA GLN A 276 -11.61 3.92 -15.03
C GLN A 276 -11.01 5.12 -14.28
N LEU A 277 -10.01 4.89 -13.43
CA LEU A 277 -9.29 5.97 -12.74
C LEU A 277 -8.50 6.86 -13.72
N GLU A 278 -7.84 6.25 -14.70
CA GLU A 278 -7.16 6.98 -15.79
C GLU A 278 -8.15 7.80 -16.61
N HIS A 279 -9.33 7.24 -16.90
CA HIS A 279 -10.41 7.95 -17.57
C HIS A 279 -10.89 9.15 -16.76
N ALA A 280 -11.14 8.98 -15.46
CA ALA A 280 -11.54 10.05 -14.57
C ALA A 280 -10.50 11.19 -14.53
N LEU A 281 -9.21 10.86 -14.46
CA LEU A 281 -8.14 11.85 -14.50
C LEU A 281 -8.11 12.61 -15.83
N SER A 282 -8.27 11.92 -16.96
CA SER A 282 -8.35 12.53 -18.30
C SER A 282 -9.53 13.50 -18.42
N MET A 283 -10.72 13.15 -17.84
CA MET A 283 -11.87 14.05 -17.80
C MET A 283 -11.57 15.32 -17.00
N GLN A 284 -10.87 15.21 -15.87
CA GLN A 284 -10.45 16.37 -15.10
C GLN A 284 -9.50 17.27 -15.88
N GLU A 285 -8.50 16.68 -16.53
CA GLU A 285 -7.51 17.43 -17.32
C GLU A 285 -8.19 18.18 -18.47
N GLN A 286 -9.15 17.55 -19.14
CA GLN A 286 -9.88 18.15 -20.25
C GLN A 286 -10.79 19.28 -19.78
N ALA A 287 -11.46 19.12 -18.64
CA ALA A 287 -12.28 20.16 -18.03
C ALA A 287 -11.44 21.37 -17.60
N ASP A 288 -10.23 21.14 -17.03
CA ASP A 288 -9.34 22.21 -16.59
C ASP A 288 -8.76 23.06 -17.76
N ILE A 289 -8.64 22.48 -18.96
CA ILE A 289 -8.22 23.22 -20.17
C ILE A 289 -9.30 24.23 -20.57
N THR A 290 -10.57 23.88 -20.41
CA THR A 290 -11.71 24.72 -20.82
C THR A 290 -12.16 25.68 -19.73
N ASN A 291 -11.98 25.32 -18.46
CA ASN A 291 -12.35 26.10 -17.28
C ASN A 291 -11.13 26.79 -16.67
N THR A 292 -10.84 28.00 -17.11
CA THR A 292 -9.67 28.78 -16.65
C THR A 292 -9.75 29.20 -15.17
N ASN A 293 -10.93 29.20 -14.57
CA ASN A 293 -11.14 29.56 -13.17
C ASN A 293 -10.97 28.37 -12.23
N SER A 294 -10.95 27.13 -12.75
CA SER A 294 -10.82 25.87 -11.99
C SER A 294 -11.78 25.78 -10.80
N ASP A 295 -12.95 26.38 -10.90
CA ASP A 295 -13.99 26.34 -9.88
C ASP A 295 -15.22 25.60 -10.46
N TYR A 296 -15.59 24.52 -9.79
CA TYR A 296 -16.62 23.59 -10.23
C TYR A 296 -17.72 23.44 -9.19
N THR A 297 -18.95 23.32 -9.64
CA THR A 297 -20.11 23.01 -8.79
C THR A 297 -20.55 21.58 -9.07
N LEU A 298 -20.55 20.75 -8.05
CA LEU A 298 -21.07 19.38 -8.15
C LEU A 298 -22.58 19.38 -7.89
N PHE A 299 -23.35 18.82 -8.82
CA PHE A 299 -24.82 18.77 -8.77
C PHE A 299 -25.36 17.35 -8.56
N SER A 300 -24.57 16.42 -8.07
CA SER A 300 -25.04 15.06 -7.83
C SER A 300 -25.72 14.94 -6.47
N THR A 301 -26.83 14.25 -6.43
CA THR A 301 -27.56 13.88 -5.21
C THR A 301 -27.41 12.38 -4.93
N THR A 302 -26.30 11.79 -5.37
CA THR A 302 -26.07 10.35 -5.24
C THR A 302 -25.83 9.96 -3.80
N THR A 303 -26.77 9.24 -3.21
CA THR A 303 -26.59 8.59 -1.90
C THR A 303 -26.07 7.17 -2.13
N ILE A 304 -24.95 6.83 -1.51
CA ILE A 304 -24.42 5.47 -1.56
C ILE A 304 -25.12 4.67 -0.47
N HIS A 305 -26.07 3.81 -0.85
CA HIS A 305 -26.63 2.81 0.04
C HIS A 305 -25.75 1.58 0.02
N LEU A 306 -24.93 1.40 1.04
CA LEU A 306 -24.30 0.10 1.31
C LEU A 306 -25.39 -0.78 1.90
N GLY A 307 -25.82 -1.80 1.16
CA GLY A 307 -26.81 -2.80 1.63
C GLY A 307 -26.21 -3.67 2.74
N LEU A 308 -26.03 -3.08 3.91
CA LEU A 308 -25.80 -3.82 5.16
C LEU A 308 -27.20 -4.20 5.68
N GLU A 309 -27.82 -5.22 5.10
CA GLU A 309 -28.83 -5.96 5.83
C GLU A 309 -28.12 -6.70 6.95
N LEU A 310 -28.17 -6.11 8.14
CA LEU A 310 -27.92 -6.84 9.37
C LEU A 310 -29.02 -7.91 9.42
N GLU A 311 -28.66 -9.17 9.12
CA GLU A 311 -29.51 -10.31 9.47
C GLU A 311 -29.76 -10.22 10.97
N SER A 312 -30.95 -9.73 11.33
CA SER A 312 -31.50 -9.91 12.65
C SER A 312 -31.75 -11.42 12.80
N ASN A 313 -30.92 -12.08 13.57
CA ASN A 313 -31.18 -13.44 14.03
C ASN A 313 -32.62 -13.49 14.57
N PRO A 314 -33.48 -14.37 14.08
CA PRO A 314 -34.73 -14.65 14.75
C PRO A 314 -34.40 -15.29 16.09
N GLU A 315 -34.76 -14.60 17.17
CA GLU A 315 -34.77 -15.20 18.52
C GLU A 315 -35.56 -16.49 18.47
N GLU A 316 -34.89 -17.60 18.78
CA GLU A 316 -35.57 -18.85 19.14
C GLU A 316 -36.43 -18.60 20.37
N SER A 317 -37.72 -18.47 20.16
CA SER A 317 -38.70 -18.52 21.23
C SER A 317 -38.93 -20.00 21.58
N ASP A 318 -38.20 -20.49 22.57
CA ASP A 318 -38.56 -21.71 23.27
C ASP A 318 -39.84 -21.48 24.07
N THR A 319 -40.84 -22.27 23.73
CA THR A 319 -41.96 -22.65 24.58
C THR A 319 -41.86 -24.12 24.94
#